data_4c5d4ddf3fc34505b2ec5cd8f19cad05
#
_entry.id   4c5d4ddf3fc34505b2ec5cd8f19cad05
#
_cell.length_a   1.000
_cell.length_b   1.000
_cell.length_c   1.000
_cell.angle_alpha   90.00
_cell.angle_beta   90.00
_cell.angle_gamma   90.00
#
_symmetry.space_group_name_H-M   'P 1'
#
loop_
_entity.id
_entity.type
_entity.pdbx_description
1 polymer ?
#
loop_
_entity_poly.entity_id
_entity_poly.type
_entity_poly.pdbx_seq_one_letter_code
_entity_poly.pdbx_strand_id
1 'polypeptide(L)'
;MRSKNIFVTGFITTIKLLLRRTLVRLVILFGILVTAIQLQAQQPTWIWYPGDYEIWLSNQMQNRRTDRGTFFPVFWKVDSHYPLIDFHKVFDVKAPEEVSIYSEGQYNVKLDGQPLEGTPQKITVPAGKHKINIKVFSQASPPAIFVKGKTIVSDSSWLVTFEDKEWIDETGKTSDISATKWLNAGSWNFNDPAMLPSQFKLPVIPMSAVATTKTNNTLLVDFGKETFGFIKLHGLKGKGNITLYYGESKEEALSKDGAVTLDRLGISNNSSVDSVMPLSKAFRYVNVIPEGSVQVDSLSMLYEYADIKDKGSFTCNDEEINRIYNVAKYTLHLSTREFFIDGIKRDRWVWSGDAYQSYLMNYYLMNENKTVKRTMYALRGKDPVTGHINTIMDYTFYWFLGIYD
;
A
#
# COMPACT_ATOMS: atom_id res chain seq x y z
N MET A 1 -74.47 -5.83 -30.68
CA MET A 1 -73.53 -6.41 -29.64
C MET A 1 -72.28 -7.11 -30.19
N ARG A 2 -71.97 -7.08 -31.50
CA ARG A 2 -70.76 -7.77 -32.08
C ARG A 2 -69.54 -6.89 -32.26
N SER A 3 -69.60 -5.57 -32.11
CA SER A 3 -68.40 -4.71 -32.38
C SER A 3 -67.48 -4.44 -31.17
N LYS A 4 -67.91 -4.67 -29.93
CA LYS A 4 -67.10 -4.42 -28.71
C LYS A 4 -66.08 -5.54 -28.43
N ASN A 5 -66.29 -6.78 -28.89
CA ASN A 5 -65.40 -7.90 -28.59
C ASN A 5 -64.13 -7.91 -29.47
N ILE A 6 -64.12 -7.30 -30.66
CA ILE A 6 -62.95 -7.29 -31.56
C ILE A 6 -61.87 -6.30 -31.04
N PHE A 7 -62.31 -5.17 -30.46
CA PHE A 7 -61.37 -4.16 -29.92
C PHE A 7 -60.62 -4.66 -28.68
N VAL A 8 -61.32 -5.40 -27.80
CA VAL A 8 -60.70 -5.93 -26.55
C VAL A 8 -59.68 -7.04 -26.86
N THR A 9 -59.97 -7.92 -27.82
CA THR A 9 -59.07 -9.02 -28.21
C THR A 9 -57.81 -8.49 -28.90
N GLY A 10 -57.93 -7.45 -29.75
CA GLY A 10 -56.78 -6.78 -30.38
C GLY A 10 -55.85 -6.09 -29.35
N PHE A 11 -56.45 -5.42 -28.38
CA PHE A 11 -55.72 -4.71 -27.33
C PHE A 11 -54.93 -5.67 -26.41
N ILE A 12 -55.51 -6.79 -25.98
CA ILE A 12 -54.88 -7.84 -25.19
C ILE A 12 -53.73 -8.51 -25.96
N THR A 13 -53.91 -8.75 -27.26
CA THR A 13 -52.85 -9.35 -28.10
C THR A 13 -51.68 -8.42 -28.26
N THR A 14 -51.91 -7.12 -28.42
CA THR A 14 -50.88 -6.09 -28.54
C THR A 14 -50.08 -5.94 -27.21
N ILE A 15 -50.76 -5.95 -26.07
CA ILE A 15 -50.11 -5.91 -24.76
C ILE A 15 -49.24 -7.17 -24.52
N LYS A 16 -49.74 -8.35 -24.86
CA LYS A 16 -48.97 -9.61 -24.76
C LYS A 16 -47.71 -9.59 -25.65
N LEU A 17 -47.83 -9.03 -26.86
CA LEU A 17 -46.68 -8.90 -27.78
C LEU A 17 -45.63 -7.89 -27.27
N LEU A 18 -46.07 -6.76 -26.71
CA LEU A 18 -45.21 -5.77 -26.07
C LEU A 18 -44.49 -6.33 -24.86
N LEU A 19 -45.22 -6.98 -23.96
CA LEU A 19 -44.64 -7.65 -22.78
C LEU A 19 -43.60 -8.72 -23.16
N ARG A 20 -43.90 -9.52 -24.18
CA ARG A 20 -42.96 -10.56 -24.68
C ARG A 20 -41.68 -9.94 -25.28
N ARG A 21 -41.80 -8.83 -26.04
CA ARG A 21 -40.66 -8.09 -26.57
C ARG A 21 -39.81 -7.43 -25.47
N THR A 22 -40.43 -6.89 -24.43
CA THR A 22 -39.74 -6.30 -23.28
C THR A 22 -39.02 -7.38 -22.46
N LEU A 23 -39.66 -8.52 -22.24
CA LEU A 23 -39.06 -9.64 -21.54
C LEU A 23 -37.84 -10.21 -22.30
N VAL A 24 -37.94 -10.37 -23.61
CA VAL A 24 -36.82 -10.83 -24.45
C VAL A 24 -35.65 -9.83 -24.40
N ARG A 25 -35.92 -8.52 -24.44
CA ARG A 25 -34.89 -7.48 -24.31
C ARG A 25 -34.23 -7.49 -22.94
N LEU A 26 -34.98 -7.70 -21.87
CA LEU A 26 -34.45 -7.83 -20.50
C LEU A 26 -33.59 -9.06 -20.36
N VAL A 27 -34.00 -10.21 -20.94
CA VAL A 27 -33.19 -11.44 -20.92
C VAL A 27 -31.88 -11.29 -21.70
N ILE A 28 -31.94 -10.61 -22.88
CA ILE A 28 -30.74 -10.34 -23.67
C ILE A 28 -29.81 -9.36 -22.93
N LEU A 29 -30.34 -8.29 -22.32
CA LEU A 29 -29.58 -7.33 -21.53
C LEU A 29 -28.95 -8.00 -20.30
N PHE A 30 -29.68 -8.87 -19.61
CA PHE A 30 -29.18 -9.65 -18.50
C PHE A 30 -28.09 -10.66 -18.94
N GLY A 31 -28.30 -11.31 -20.09
CA GLY A 31 -27.29 -12.19 -20.70
C GLY A 31 -25.99 -11.42 -21.08
N ILE A 32 -26.12 -10.23 -21.67
CA ILE A 32 -24.98 -9.37 -22.00
C ILE A 32 -24.29 -8.86 -20.71
N LEU A 33 -25.04 -8.53 -19.67
CA LEU A 33 -24.49 -8.10 -18.38
C LEU A 33 -23.74 -9.24 -17.69
N VAL A 34 -24.28 -10.44 -17.69
CA VAL A 34 -23.65 -11.64 -17.14
C VAL A 34 -22.39 -12.01 -17.91
N THR A 35 -22.40 -11.92 -19.25
CA THR A 35 -21.21 -12.16 -20.07
C THR A 35 -20.17 -11.05 -19.91
N ALA A 36 -20.57 -9.79 -19.72
CA ALA A 36 -19.64 -8.68 -19.44
C ALA A 36 -18.96 -8.84 -18.07
N ILE A 37 -19.67 -9.37 -17.07
CA ILE A 37 -19.10 -9.67 -15.75
C ILE A 37 -18.12 -10.86 -15.83
N GLN A 38 -18.34 -11.84 -16.71
CA GLN A 38 -17.42 -12.97 -16.90
C GLN A 38 -16.20 -12.63 -17.79
N LEU A 39 -16.22 -11.53 -18.54
CA LEU A 39 -15.14 -11.12 -19.45
C LEU A 39 -14.17 -10.09 -18.85
N GLN A 40 -14.27 -9.77 -17.59
CA GLN A 40 -13.18 -9.04 -16.94
C GLN A 40 -12.02 -10.03 -16.75
N ALA A 41 -11.15 -10.11 -17.76
CA ALA A 41 -9.92 -10.90 -17.68
C ALA A 41 -9.23 -10.52 -16.36
N GLN A 42 -9.08 -11.49 -15.49
CA GLN A 42 -8.46 -11.29 -14.17
C GLN A 42 -7.05 -10.75 -14.42
N GLN A 43 -6.80 -9.51 -14.00
CA GLN A 43 -5.48 -8.91 -14.21
C GLN A 43 -4.50 -9.54 -13.23
N PRO A 44 -3.31 -9.97 -13.71
CA PRO A 44 -2.28 -10.49 -12.83
C PRO A 44 -1.81 -9.40 -11.87
N THR A 45 -1.45 -9.85 -10.67
CA THR A 45 -0.91 -8.97 -9.62
C THR A 45 0.20 -9.68 -8.87
N TRP A 46 1.12 -8.91 -8.27
CA TRP A 46 2.07 -9.45 -7.31
C TRP A 46 1.34 -10.06 -6.12
N ILE A 47 1.81 -11.24 -5.71
CA ILE A 47 1.27 -11.98 -4.57
C ILE A 47 2.40 -12.45 -3.65
N TRP A 48 2.10 -12.54 -2.35
CA TRP A 48 3.03 -12.92 -1.27
C TRP A 48 2.33 -13.70 -0.15
N TYR A 49 3.08 -14.14 0.85
CA TYR A 49 2.49 -14.75 2.04
C TYR A 49 1.72 -13.69 2.85
N PRO A 50 0.45 -13.94 3.25
CA PRO A 50 -0.38 -12.93 3.91
C PRO A 50 0.25 -12.38 5.18
N GLY A 51 0.32 -11.07 5.28
CA GLY A 51 0.92 -10.35 6.40
C GLY A 51 2.42 -10.08 6.28
N ASP A 52 3.17 -10.84 5.48
CA ASP A 52 4.63 -10.67 5.37
C ASP A 52 5.03 -9.32 4.80
N TYR A 53 4.34 -8.89 3.76
CA TYR A 53 4.62 -7.61 3.13
C TYR A 53 4.24 -6.44 4.04
N GLU A 54 3.12 -6.55 4.74
CA GLU A 54 2.66 -5.56 5.70
C GLU A 54 3.64 -5.41 6.88
N ILE A 55 4.13 -6.51 7.43
CA ILE A 55 5.12 -6.53 8.50
C ILE A 55 6.45 -5.92 8.02
N TRP A 56 6.92 -6.34 6.85
CA TRP A 56 8.16 -5.82 6.26
C TRP A 56 8.06 -4.31 6.02
N LEU A 57 6.97 -3.83 5.43
CA LEU A 57 6.75 -2.41 5.16
C LEU A 57 6.64 -1.59 6.45
N SER A 58 5.96 -2.12 7.46
CA SER A 58 5.88 -1.52 8.79
C SER A 58 7.28 -1.36 9.41
N ASN A 59 8.15 -2.36 9.27
CA ASN A 59 9.53 -2.28 9.71
C ASN A 59 10.33 -1.20 8.96
N GLN A 60 10.08 -1.01 7.66
CA GLN A 60 10.72 0.07 6.89
C GLN A 60 10.29 1.47 7.34
N MET A 61 9.07 1.64 7.82
CA MET A 61 8.58 2.93 8.32
C MET A 61 9.33 3.43 9.55
N GLN A 62 9.85 2.54 10.39
CA GLN A 62 10.59 2.90 11.60
C GLN A 62 11.82 3.75 11.30
N ASN A 63 12.48 3.51 10.18
CA ASN A 63 13.66 4.27 9.77
C ASN A 63 13.36 5.73 9.42
N ARG A 64 12.10 6.13 9.40
CA ARG A 64 11.63 7.48 9.05
C ARG A 64 11.19 8.32 10.25
N ARG A 65 11.53 7.90 11.47
CA ARG A 65 11.13 8.57 12.72
C ARG A 65 11.99 9.79 13.05
N THR A 66 11.93 10.26 14.27
CA THR A 66 12.61 11.47 14.73
C THR A 66 14.13 11.37 14.62
N ASP A 67 14.76 12.52 14.46
CA ASP A 67 16.20 12.67 14.27
C ASP A 67 16.95 13.01 15.56
N ARG A 68 16.21 13.21 16.66
CA ARG A 68 16.77 13.56 17.98
C ARG A 68 16.36 12.59 19.06
N GLY A 69 17.23 12.49 20.06
CA GLY A 69 17.05 11.66 21.24
C GLY A 69 17.36 10.19 20.99
N THR A 70 17.13 9.38 22.01
CA THR A 70 17.32 7.97 21.93
C THR A 70 16.17 7.35 21.15
N PHE A 71 16.51 6.67 20.08
CA PHE A 71 15.54 5.94 19.31
C PHE A 71 15.23 4.61 19.98
N PHE A 72 14.02 4.48 20.50
CA PHE A 72 13.48 3.20 20.91
C PHE A 72 12.33 2.85 19.99
N PRO A 73 12.49 1.84 19.15
CA PRO A 73 11.34 1.30 18.46
C PRO A 73 10.36 0.76 19.50
N VAL A 74 9.12 1.20 19.44
CA VAL A 74 8.07 0.71 20.32
C VAL A 74 7.58 -0.62 19.79
N PHE A 75 8.37 -1.67 20.03
CA PHE A 75 7.97 -3.00 19.63
C PHE A 75 7.33 -3.74 20.78
N TRP A 76 6.14 -4.19 20.56
CA TRP A 76 5.56 -5.25 21.35
C TRP A 76 5.99 -6.62 20.81
N LYS A 77 6.44 -6.67 19.55
CA LYS A 77 6.89 -7.88 18.85
C LYS A 77 7.81 -7.51 17.69
N VAL A 78 8.91 -8.22 17.57
CA VAL A 78 9.84 -8.08 16.45
C VAL A 78 9.62 -9.23 15.50
N ASP A 79 8.84 -9.00 14.45
CA ASP A 79 8.58 -9.96 13.40
C ASP A 79 9.34 -9.59 12.13
N SER A 80 9.70 -10.61 11.35
CA SER A 80 10.21 -10.47 10.00
C SER A 80 9.37 -11.31 9.03
N HIS A 81 9.50 -11.05 7.74
CA HIS A 81 8.90 -11.90 6.73
C HIS A 81 9.54 -13.30 6.72
N TYR A 82 8.84 -14.29 6.20
CA TYR A 82 9.42 -15.61 5.96
C TYR A 82 10.32 -15.58 4.73
N PRO A 83 11.57 -16.08 4.82
CA PRO A 83 12.51 -16.01 3.70
C PRO A 83 12.21 -17.02 2.59
N LEU A 84 11.45 -18.06 2.87
CA LEU A 84 11.09 -19.11 1.92
C LEU A 84 9.57 -19.26 1.85
N ILE A 85 8.99 -19.08 0.65
CA ILE A 85 7.55 -19.24 0.41
C ILE A 85 7.36 -20.18 -0.77
N ASP A 86 6.44 -21.12 -0.60
CA ASP A 86 5.94 -21.99 -1.67
C ASP A 86 4.56 -21.50 -2.13
N PHE A 87 4.42 -21.28 -3.42
CA PHE A 87 3.19 -20.84 -4.08
C PHE A 87 2.69 -21.93 -4.97
N HIS A 88 1.40 -22.26 -4.93
CA HIS A 88 0.84 -23.15 -5.92
C HIS A 88 -0.60 -22.83 -6.32
N LYS A 89 -0.95 -23.26 -7.51
CA LYS A 89 -2.33 -23.25 -8.00
C LYS A 89 -2.53 -24.32 -9.08
N VAL A 90 -3.74 -24.85 -9.14
CA VAL A 90 -4.18 -25.79 -10.20
C VAL A 90 -4.99 -25.01 -11.22
N PHE A 91 -4.69 -25.21 -12.50
CA PHE A 91 -5.35 -24.58 -13.63
C PHE A 91 -5.93 -25.64 -14.59
N ASP A 92 -7.01 -25.28 -15.27
CA ASP A 92 -7.57 -26.03 -16.40
C ASP A 92 -7.35 -25.19 -17.68
N VAL A 93 -6.34 -25.59 -18.47
CA VAL A 93 -5.86 -24.85 -19.64
C VAL A 93 -6.49 -25.47 -20.90
N LYS A 94 -7.24 -24.68 -21.66
CA LYS A 94 -7.98 -25.17 -22.82
C LYS A 94 -7.12 -25.36 -24.07
N ALA A 95 -6.03 -24.63 -24.20
CA ALA A 95 -5.04 -24.74 -25.26
C ALA A 95 -3.66 -24.42 -24.69
N PRO A 96 -2.56 -24.94 -25.25
CA PRO A 96 -1.23 -24.61 -24.78
C PRO A 96 -1.02 -23.10 -24.72
N GLU A 97 -0.43 -22.62 -23.62
CA GLU A 97 -0.13 -21.18 -23.45
C GLU A 97 1.27 -20.94 -22.89
N GLU A 98 1.87 -19.82 -23.30
CA GLU A 98 3.11 -19.30 -22.73
C GLU A 98 2.76 -18.49 -21.47
N VAL A 99 3.49 -18.74 -20.40
CA VAL A 99 3.32 -18.08 -19.09
C VAL A 99 4.63 -17.42 -18.70
N SER A 100 4.61 -16.12 -18.47
CA SER A 100 5.75 -15.36 -17.95
C SER A 100 5.73 -15.36 -16.43
N ILE A 101 6.89 -15.55 -15.81
CA ILE A 101 7.08 -15.61 -14.36
C ILE A 101 8.08 -14.52 -13.96
N TYR A 102 7.69 -13.68 -13.02
CA TYR A 102 8.54 -12.68 -12.36
C TYR A 102 8.55 -12.99 -10.87
N SER A 103 9.68 -12.77 -10.23
CA SER A 103 9.85 -13.05 -8.80
C SER A 103 10.64 -11.97 -8.10
N GLU A 104 10.26 -11.68 -6.88
CA GLU A 104 11.09 -10.95 -5.92
C GLU A 104 11.78 -11.98 -5.02
N GLY A 105 12.97 -12.39 -5.44
CA GLY A 105 13.78 -13.46 -4.85
C GLY A 105 14.23 -14.50 -5.86
N GLN A 106 15.09 -15.40 -5.40
CA GLN A 106 15.50 -16.58 -6.18
C GLN A 106 14.37 -17.60 -6.18
N TYR A 107 14.12 -18.26 -7.31
CA TYR A 107 13.00 -19.19 -7.41
C TYR A 107 13.30 -20.42 -8.24
N ASN A 108 12.53 -21.45 -8.00
CA ASN A 108 12.39 -22.61 -8.88
C ASN A 108 10.92 -22.88 -9.19
N VAL A 109 10.69 -23.63 -10.27
CA VAL A 109 9.33 -23.95 -10.75
C VAL A 109 9.19 -25.44 -10.91
N LYS A 110 8.04 -25.99 -10.51
CA LYS A 110 7.60 -27.34 -10.83
C LYS A 110 6.28 -27.28 -11.60
N LEU A 111 6.18 -28.08 -12.64
CA LEU A 111 4.95 -28.34 -13.38
C LEU A 111 4.54 -29.79 -13.12
N ASP A 112 3.37 -30.01 -12.52
CA ASP A 112 2.86 -31.34 -12.15
C ASP A 112 3.83 -32.15 -11.27
N GLY A 113 4.55 -31.46 -10.38
CA GLY A 113 5.55 -32.05 -9.50
C GLY A 113 6.92 -32.26 -10.14
N GLN A 114 7.07 -32.09 -11.45
CA GLN A 114 8.35 -32.22 -12.14
C GLN A 114 9.09 -30.88 -12.14
N PRO A 115 10.35 -30.83 -11.64
CA PRO A 115 11.12 -29.62 -11.63
C PRO A 115 11.49 -29.20 -13.07
N LEU A 116 11.39 -27.88 -13.33
CA LEU A 116 11.90 -27.29 -14.55
C LEU A 116 13.35 -26.84 -14.36
N GLU A 117 14.17 -26.95 -15.39
CA GLU A 117 15.59 -26.62 -15.31
C GLU A 117 15.81 -25.11 -15.09
N GLY A 118 16.67 -24.78 -14.16
CA GLY A 118 17.07 -23.41 -13.86
C GLY A 118 15.96 -22.56 -13.25
N THR A 119 15.93 -21.26 -13.62
CA THR A 119 14.93 -20.26 -13.22
C THR A 119 14.20 -19.73 -14.47
N PRO A 120 13.26 -20.49 -15.03
CA PRO A 120 12.64 -20.11 -16.29
C PRO A 120 11.75 -18.89 -16.12
N GLN A 121 12.06 -17.82 -16.85
CA GLN A 121 11.22 -16.60 -16.92
C GLN A 121 9.95 -16.85 -17.76
N LYS A 122 9.95 -17.88 -18.60
CA LYS A 122 8.83 -18.30 -19.42
C LYS A 122 8.73 -19.80 -19.44
N ILE A 123 7.51 -20.30 -19.34
CA ILE A 123 7.20 -21.72 -19.45
C ILE A 123 6.04 -21.92 -20.43
N THR A 124 6.02 -23.06 -21.12
CA THR A 124 4.87 -23.47 -21.92
C THR A 124 4.06 -24.49 -21.13
N VAL A 125 2.81 -24.19 -20.86
CA VAL A 125 1.87 -25.10 -20.18
C VAL A 125 0.96 -25.71 -21.25
N PRO A 126 0.92 -27.07 -21.40
CA PRO A 126 0.07 -27.70 -22.38
C PRO A 126 -1.42 -27.58 -22.03
N ALA A 127 -2.30 -27.98 -22.93
CA ALA A 127 -3.72 -28.09 -22.63
C ALA A 127 -3.97 -29.22 -21.62
N GLY A 128 -4.88 -28.97 -20.67
CA GLY A 128 -5.22 -29.93 -19.63
C GLY A 128 -5.27 -29.30 -18.24
N LYS A 129 -5.40 -30.17 -17.24
CA LYS A 129 -5.35 -29.75 -15.83
C LYS A 129 -3.93 -29.88 -15.30
N HIS A 130 -3.35 -28.78 -14.91
CA HIS A 130 -1.96 -28.68 -14.48
C HIS A 130 -1.84 -28.00 -13.11
N LYS A 131 -0.84 -28.42 -12.32
CA LYS A 131 -0.44 -27.78 -11.07
C LYS A 131 0.91 -27.09 -11.27
N ILE A 132 0.95 -25.79 -11.02
CA ILE A 132 2.19 -25.01 -10.99
C ILE A 132 2.56 -24.77 -9.52
N ASN A 133 3.80 -25.12 -9.16
CA ASN A 133 4.44 -24.72 -7.90
C ASN A 133 5.61 -23.81 -8.19
N ILE A 134 5.71 -22.70 -7.45
CA ILE A 134 6.84 -21.77 -7.50
C ILE A 134 7.32 -21.56 -6.08
N LYS A 135 8.54 -21.98 -5.78
CA LYS A 135 9.19 -21.80 -4.49
C LYS A 135 10.16 -20.63 -4.59
N VAL A 136 10.01 -19.65 -3.71
CA VAL A 136 10.79 -18.39 -3.74
C VAL A 136 11.54 -18.19 -2.44
N PHE A 137 12.82 -17.84 -2.54
CA PHE A 137 13.69 -17.47 -1.42
C PHE A 137 14.14 -16.02 -1.54
N SER A 138 13.92 -15.22 -0.49
CA SER A 138 14.44 -13.85 -0.35
C SER A 138 14.62 -13.50 1.12
N GLN A 139 15.78 -12.90 1.46
CA GLN A 139 16.06 -12.40 2.82
C GLN A 139 15.84 -10.89 2.94
N ALA A 140 16.01 -10.14 1.86
CA ALA A 140 15.97 -8.68 1.89
C ALA A 140 14.55 -8.12 1.89
N SER A 141 13.63 -8.83 1.25
CA SER A 141 12.23 -8.44 1.08
C SER A 141 11.34 -9.68 1.09
N PRO A 142 10.03 -9.54 1.29
CA PRO A 142 9.12 -10.68 1.26
C PRO A 142 9.16 -11.39 -0.10
N PRO A 143 9.32 -12.73 -0.13
CA PRO A 143 9.21 -13.49 -1.35
C PRO A 143 7.87 -13.22 -2.04
N ALA A 144 7.91 -12.85 -3.31
CA ALA A 144 6.71 -12.55 -4.09
C ALA A 144 6.84 -13.04 -5.53
N ILE A 145 5.70 -13.33 -6.15
CA ILE A 145 5.62 -13.70 -7.56
C ILE A 145 4.59 -12.88 -8.32
N PHE A 146 4.84 -12.73 -9.62
CA PHE A 146 3.89 -12.22 -10.59
C PHE A 146 3.89 -13.16 -11.79
N VAL A 147 2.74 -13.78 -12.04
CA VAL A 147 2.57 -14.77 -13.12
C VAL A 147 1.59 -14.25 -14.13
N LYS A 148 1.98 -14.23 -15.40
CA LYS A 148 1.19 -13.68 -16.51
C LYS A 148 1.13 -14.63 -17.70
N GLY A 149 0.00 -15.24 -17.89
CA GLY A 149 -0.43 -15.97 -19.07
C GLY A 149 -1.76 -15.45 -19.58
N LYS A 150 -2.43 -16.23 -20.40
CA LYS A 150 -3.78 -15.95 -20.88
C LYS A 150 -4.83 -16.41 -19.86
N THR A 151 -4.69 -17.62 -19.36
CA THR A 151 -5.56 -18.26 -18.34
C THR A 151 -4.86 -18.33 -17.00
N ILE A 152 -3.56 -18.51 -17.00
CA ILE A 152 -2.71 -18.68 -15.82
C ILE A 152 -2.21 -17.30 -15.39
N VAL A 153 -2.82 -16.76 -14.33
CA VAL A 153 -2.43 -15.45 -13.76
C VAL A 153 -2.30 -15.56 -12.25
N SER A 154 -1.40 -14.73 -11.69
CA SER A 154 -1.27 -14.60 -10.24
C SER A 154 -2.36 -13.71 -9.67
N ASP A 155 -3.02 -14.20 -8.63
CA ASP A 155 -4.06 -13.53 -7.87
C ASP A 155 -4.15 -14.10 -6.44
N SER A 156 -5.00 -13.55 -5.62
CA SER A 156 -5.20 -14.00 -4.22
C SER A 156 -5.79 -15.41 -4.09
N SER A 157 -6.17 -16.08 -5.16
CA SER A 157 -6.64 -17.48 -5.11
C SER A 157 -5.51 -18.51 -5.17
N TRP A 158 -4.27 -18.10 -5.41
CA TRP A 158 -3.11 -18.95 -5.22
C TRP A 158 -2.97 -19.34 -3.75
N LEU A 159 -2.52 -20.54 -3.51
CA LEU A 159 -2.22 -21.04 -2.17
C LEU A 159 -0.75 -20.88 -1.87
N VAL A 160 -0.46 -20.49 -0.63
CA VAL A 160 0.91 -20.24 -0.16
C VAL A 160 1.16 -20.86 1.19
N THR A 161 2.40 -21.29 1.42
CA THR A 161 2.89 -21.74 2.73
C THR A 161 4.34 -21.29 2.93
N PHE A 162 4.75 -21.11 4.18
CA PHE A 162 6.12 -20.72 4.53
C PHE A 162 7.03 -21.90 4.89
N GLU A 163 6.51 -23.12 4.88
CA GLU A 163 7.27 -24.31 5.18
C GLU A 163 7.54 -25.13 3.92
N ASP A 164 8.69 -25.81 3.92
CA ASP A 164 8.99 -26.78 2.90
C ASP A 164 8.17 -28.05 3.11
N LYS A 165 7.14 -28.20 2.29
CA LYS A 165 6.26 -29.39 2.30
C LYS A 165 6.90 -30.63 1.66
N GLU A 166 8.11 -30.51 1.17
CA GLU A 166 8.81 -31.55 0.45
C GLU A 166 10.07 -31.98 1.20
N TRP A 167 9.98 -32.15 2.51
CA TRP A 167 11.08 -32.64 3.30
C TRP A 167 11.54 -34.03 2.82
N ILE A 168 12.84 -34.18 2.64
CA ILE A 168 13.46 -35.46 2.31
C ILE A 168 14.14 -35.97 3.57
N ASP A 169 13.73 -37.14 4.08
CA ASP A 169 14.34 -37.79 5.22
C ASP A 169 15.69 -38.47 4.88
N GLU A 170 16.35 -39.00 5.88
CA GLU A 170 17.64 -39.71 5.73
C GLU A 170 17.59 -40.91 4.77
N THR A 171 16.42 -41.43 4.49
CA THR A 171 16.24 -42.53 3.55
C THR A 171 16.00 -42.07 2.12
N GLY A 172 15.97 -40.77 1.89
CA GLY A 172 15.64 -40.16 0.59
C GLY A 172 14.14 -40.14 0.30
N LYS A 173 13.29 -40.44 1.27
CA LYS A 173 11.84 -40.41 1.12
C LYS A 173 11.28 -39.04 1.43
N THR A 174 10.48 -38.52 0.52
CA THR A 174 9.75 -37.27 0.73
C THR A 174 8.61 -37.49 1.71
N SER A 175 8.52 -36.66 2.74
CA SER A 175 7.41 -36.65 3.68
C SER A 175 6.91 -35.20 3.91
N ASP A 176 5.60 -35.04 4.02
CA ASP A 176 4.99 -33.79 4.47
C ASP A 176 4.81 -33.85 5.98
N ILE A 177 5.83 -33.38 6.72
CA ILE A 177 5.82 -33.33 8.19
C ILE A 177 5.28 -32.02 8.72
N SER A 178 5.05 -31.04 7.86
CA SER A 178 4.60 -29.71 8.25
C SER A 178 3.12 -29.69 8.63
N ALA A 179 2.83 -29.15 9.81
CA ALA A 179 1.47 -28.87 10.25
C ALA A 179 0.89 -27.59 9.67
N THR A 180 1.70 -26.81 8.95
CA THR A 180 1.30 -25.52 8.40
C THR A 180 0.27 -25.67 7.31
N LYS A 181 -0.79 -24.89 7.42
CA LYS A 181 -1.85 -24.85 6.42
C LYS A 181 -1.45 -24.04 5.21
N TRP A 182 -1.99 -24.42 4.07
CA TRP A 182 -2.01 -23.58 2.89
C TRP A 182 -3.00 -22.43 3.08
N LEU A 183 -2.57 -21.21 2.83
CA LEU A 183 -3.39 -19.99 2.91
C LEU A 183 -3.54 -19.36 1.54
N ASN A 184 -4.57 -18.57 1.35
CA ASN A 184 -4.71 -17.73 0.17
C ASN A 184 -3.65 -16.62 0.17
N ALA A 185 -3.04 -16.36 -0.98
CA ALA A 185 -2.01 -15.35 -1.12
C ALA A 185 -2.52 -13.92 -0.83
N GLY A 186 -1.65 -13.10 -0.23
CA GLY A 186 -1.86 -11.66 -0.06
C GLY A 186 -1.54 -10.90 -1.34
N SER A 187 -2.21 -9.76 -1.55
CA SER A 187 -1.97 -8.84 -2.67
C SER A 187 -2.54 -7.45 -2.39
N TRP A 188 -1.88 -6.41 -2.95
CA TRP A 188 -2.40 -5.04 -2.95
C TRP A 188 -2.78 -4.53 -4.35
N ASN A 189 -2.97 -5.40 -5.32
CA ASN A 189 -3.21 -5.07 -6.73
C ASN A 189 -2.03 -4.32 -7.37
N PHE A 190 -0.82 -4.77 -7.12
CA PHE A 190 0.37 -4.32 -7.84
C PHE A 190 0.42 -5.06 -9.19
N ASN A 191 -0.03 -4.38 -10.24
CA ASN A 191 -0.29 -5.00 -11.55
C ASN A 191 0.84 -4.78 -12.58
N ASP A 192 1.92 -4.11 -12.18
CA ASP A 192 3.09 -3.90 -13.02
C ASP A 192 4.19 -4.92 -12.67
N PRO A 193 4.54 -5.86 -13.58
CA PRO A 193 5.59 -6.84 -13.32
C PRO A 193 6.99 -6.22 -13.24
N ALA A 194 7.20 -5.01 -13.77
CA ALA A 194 8.48 -4.33 -13.72
C ALA A 194 8.73 -3.63 -12.38
N MET A 195 7.69 -3.43 -11.57
CA MET A 195 7.79 -2.77 -10.27
C MET A 195 7.69 -3.82 -9.17
N LEU A 196 8.82 -4.15 -8.55
CA LEU A 196 8.86 -5.08 -7.43
C LEU A 196 8.11 -4.51 -6.22
N PRO A 197 7.40 -5.36 -5.43
CA PRO A 197 6.73 -4.91 -4.21
C PRO A 197 7.61 -4.11 -3.25
N SER A 198 8.89 -4.49 -3.08
CA SER A 198 9.85 -3.76 -2.24
C SER A 198 10.17 -2.35 -2.72
N GLN A 199 9.90 -2.04 -3.98
CA GLN A 199 10.11 -0.72 -4.57
C GLN A 199 8.89 0.20 -4.42
N PHE A 200 7.82 -0.28 -3.82
CA PHE A 200 6.63 0.51 -3.61
C PHE A 200 6.93 1.81 -2.85
N LYS A 201 6.42 2.90 -3.37
CA LYS A 201 6.46 4.22 -2.74
C LYS A 201 5.12 4.90 -2.93
N LEU A 202 4.72 5.66 -1.92
CA LEU A 202 3.57 6.54 -2.06
C LEU A 202 3.85 7.60 -3.15
N PRO A 203 2.81 8.04 -3.88
CA PRO A 203 2.95 9.09 -4.88
C PRO A 203 3.35 10.40 -4.25
N VAL A 204 4.05 11.22 -5.02
CA VAL A 204 4.47 12.56 -4.64
C VAL A 204 4.04 13.58 -5.69
N ILE A 205 3.70 14.81 -5.23
CA ILE A 205 3.44 15.95 -6.10
C ILE A 205 4.31 17.15 -5.70
N PRO A 206 4.85 17.91 -6.66
CA PRO A 206 5.59 19.12 -6.35
C PRO A 206 4.71 20.19 -5.70
N MET A 207 5.20 20.82 -4.62
CA MET A 207 4.56 21.97 -3.99
C MET A 207 5.59 23.07 -3.75
N SER A 208 5.21 24.30 -4.08
CA SER A 208 6.01 25.49 -3.82
C SER A 208 5.73 26.05 -2.42
N ALA A 209 6.71 26.72 -1.85
CA ALA A 209 6.52 27.52 -0.65
C ALA A 209 5.54 28.68 -0.91
N VAL A 210 4.76 29.05 0.11
CA VAL A 210 3.88 30.23 0.06
C VAL A 210 4.62 31.51 0.45
N ALA A 211 5.66 31.39 1.27
CA ALA A 211 6.53 32.51 1.64
C ALA A 211 7.96 32.05 1.95
N THR A 212 8.91 32.91 1.66
CA THR A 212 10.33 32.73 2.02
C THR A 212 10.89 34.01 2.57
N THR A 213 11.47 33.96 3.77
CA THR A 213 12.19 35.06 4.39
C THR A 213 13.67 34.75 4.42
N LYS A 214 14.48 35.59 3.81
CA LYS A 214 15.93 35.47 3.81
C LYS A 214 16.52 36.46 4.81
N THR A 215 17.32 35.97 5.75
CA THR A 215 18.06 36.79 6.72
C THR A 215 19.52 36.35 6.69
N ASN A 216 20.40 37.22 6.24
CA ASN A 216 21.81 36.89 5.95
C ASN A 216 21.88 35.71 4.99
N ASN A 217 22.49 34.60 5.45
CA ASN A 217 22.58 33.35 4.67
C ASN A 217 21.56 32.29 5.09
N THR A 218 20.58 32.61 5.94
CA THR A 218 19.54 31.67 6.36
C THR A 218 18.24 31.90 5.59
N LEU A 219 17.48 30.84 5.36
CA LEU A 219 16.15 30.87 4.74
C LEU A 219 15.13 30.28 5.69
N LEU A 220 14.10 31.06 6.02
CA LEU A 220 12.89 30.55 6.67
C LEU A 220 11.79 30.45 5.63
N VAL A 221 11.30 29.23 5.41
CA VAL A 221 10.33 28.90 4.36
C VAL A 221 9.02 28.44 5.00
N ASP A 222 7.88 29.01 4.57
CA ASP A 222 6.53 28.64 4.99
C ASP A 222 5.79 27.95 3.82
N PHE A 223 5.24 26.76 4.08
CA PHE A 223 4.42 26.01 3.14
C PHE A 223 2.91 26.22 3.35
N GLY A 224 2.52 27.16 4.24
CA GLY A 224 1.15 27.63 4.45
C GLY A 224 0.32 26.80 5.41
N LYS A 225 0.58 25.51 5.49
CA LYS A 225 -0.08 24.59 6.43
C LYS A 225 0.83 23.40 6.73
N GLU A 226 0.51 22.64 7.76
CA GLU A 226 1.20 21.40 8.06
C GLU A 226 1.13 20.44 6.86
N THR A 227 2.22 19.80 6.58
CA THR A 227 2.37 18.94 5.40
C THR A 227 3.33 17.79 5.69
N PHE A 228 3.45 16.87 4.76
CA PHE A 228 4.36 15.72 4.87
C PHE A 228 5.00 15.42 3.51
N GLY A 229 6.32 15.34 3.46
CA GLY A 229 7.02 15.07 2.21
C GLY A 229 8.52 15.31 2.28
N PHE A 230 9.13 15.36 1.12
CA PHE A 230 10.57 15.51 0.94
C PHE A 230 10.89 16.94 0.56
N ILE A 231 11.84 17.56 1.23
CA ILE A 231 12.36 18.87 0.79
C ILE A 231 13.24 18.68 -0.45
N LYS A 232 13.05 19.55 -1.41
CA LYS A 232 13.91 19.72 -2.57
C LYS A 232 14.64 21.05 -2.46
N LEU A 233 15.97 20.99 -2.38
CA LEU A 233 16.87 22.14 -2.41
C LEU A 233 17.18 22.47 -3.85
N HIS A 234 17.07 23.74 -4.23
CA HIS A 234 17.41 24.23 -5.57
C HIS A 234 18.69 25.06 -5.54
N GLY A 235 19.54 24.86 -6.51
CA GLY A 235 20.73 25.66 -6.68
C GLY A 235 21.79 25.44 -5.58
N LEU A 236 21.86 24.23 -5.02
CA LEU A 236 22.80 23.90 -3.95
C LEU A 236 24.24 23.83 -4.48
N LYS A 237 25.14 24.65 -3.91
CA LYS A 237 26.56 24.68 -4.29
C LYS A 237 27.43 25.13 -3.12
N GLY A 238 28.75 24.96 -3.25
CA GLY A 238 29.76 25.36 -2.28
C GLY A 238 30.34 24.23 -1.48
N LYS A 239 31.08 24.55 -0.42
CA LYS A 239 31.73 23.61 0.47
C LYS A 239 31.43 23.97 1.93
N GLY A 240 30.99 22.97 2.71
CA GLY A 240 30.62 23.12 4.11
C GLY A 240 29.44 22.23 4.48
N ASN A 241 28.59 22.68 5.38
CA ASN A 241 27.41 21.96 5.83
C ASN A 241 26.13 22.76 5.58
N ILE A 242 25.00 22.06 5.52
CA ILE A 242 23.67 22.67 5.56
C ILE A 242 22.83 21.91 6.58
N THR A 243 22.13 22.66 7.45
CA THR A 243 21.18 22.08 8.40
C THR A 243 19.80 22.64 8.12
N LEU A 244 18.82 21.74 8.03
CA LEU A 244 17.41 22.06 7.91
C LEU A 244 16.72 21.72 9.23
N TYR A 245 16.05 22.69 9.84
CA TYR A 245 15.21 22.51 11.03
C TYR A 245 13.75 22.60 10.61
N TYR A 246 12.98 21.57 10.91
CA TYR A 246 11.57 21.46 10.55
C TYR A 246 10.69 21.84 11.75
N GLY A 247 9.58 22.53 11.50
CA GLY A 247 8.64 22.91 12.55
C GLY A 247 7.19 22.97 12.05
N GLU A 248 6.27 22.60 12.91
CA GLU A 248 4.82 22.85 12.74
C GLU A 248 4.54 24.35 12.96
N SER A 249 5.32 24.98 13.84
CA SER A 249 5.30 26.42 14.06
C SER A 249 6.61 27.07 13.61
N LYS A 250 6.54 28.40 13.40
CA LYS A 250 7.70 29.21 13.07
C LYS A 250 8.73 29.18 14.20
N GLU A 251 8.26 29.25 15.45
CA GLU A 251 9.08 29.24 16.66
C GLU A 251 9.86 27.95 16.77
N GLU A 252 9.23 26.81 16.49
CA GLU A 252 9.90 25.52 16.48
C GLU A 252 11.00 25.46 15.42
N ALA A 253 10.71 25.82 14.18
CA ALA A 253 11.70 25.81 13.10
C ALA A 253 12.90 26.73 13.37
N LEU A 254 12.69 27.83 14.09
CA LEU A 254 13.75 28.77 14.51
C LEU A 254 14.52 28.28 15.73
N SER A 255 13.94 27.43 16.55
CA SER A 255 14.56 26.87 17.76
C SER A 255 15.47 25.70 17.42
N LYS A 256 16.77 25.97 17.28
CA LYS A 256 17.76 24.91 16.96
C LYS A 256 17.74 23.73 17.94
N ASP A 257 17.43 24.00 19.18
CA ASP A 257 17.38 22.97 20.22
C ASP A 257 15.98 22.39 20.42
N GLY A 258 14.94 23.12 20.07
CA GLY A 258 13.54 22.72 20.19
C GLY A 258 12.98 21.97 18.98
N ALA A 259 13.56 22.14 17.80
CA ALA A 259 13.11 21.43 16.62
C ALA A 259 13.31 19.91 16.78
N VAL A 260 12.21 19.14 16.70
CA VAL A 260 12.22 17.69 16.92
C VAL A 260 12.82 16.97 15.74
N THR A 261 12.60 17.46 14.52
CA THR A 261 13.10 16.86 13.28
C THR A 261 14.06 17.81 12.57
N LEU A 262 15.12 17.24 12.03
CA LEU A 262 16.14 18.00 11.30
C LEU A 262 16.83 17.12 10.25
N ASP A 263 17.52 17.75 9.29
CA ASP A 263 18.47 17.11 8.40
C ASP A 263 19.79 17.85 8.41
N ARG A 264 20.90 17.13 8.27
CA ARG A 264 22.25 17.67 8.14
C ARG A 264 22.96 17.01 6.97
N LEU A 265 23.57 17.84 6.11
CA LEU A 265 24.29 17.34 4.95
C LEU A 265 25.63 18.04 4.83
N GLY A 266 26.68 17.28 4.53
CA GLY A 266 27.95 17.80 4.04
C GLY A 266 27.83 18.10 2.54
N ILE A 267 28.25 19.29 2.14
CA ILE A 267 28.19 19.76 0.75
C ILE A 267 29.61 19.95 0.22
N SER A 268 29.85 19.46 -0.96
CA SER A 268 31.10 19.67 -1.71
C SER A 268 30.79 19.70 -3.21
N ASN A 269 30.02 20.70 -3.65
CA ASN A 269 29.56 20.86 -5.02
C ASN A 269 30.20 22.10 -5.65
N ASN A 270 30.99 21.89 -6.69
CA ASN A 270 31.62 22.98 -7.46
C ASN A 270 30.61 23.71 -8.38
N SER A 271 29.55 23.04 -8.78
CA SER A 271 28.46 23.57 -9.60
C SER A 271 27.14 23.53 -8.86
N SER A 272 26.18 24.34 -9.29
CA SER A 272 24.82 24.37 -8.77
C SER A 272 24.08 23.06 -9.12
N VAL A 273 23.49 22.38 -8.12
CA VAL A 273 22.71 21.16 -8.29
C VAL A 273 21.42 21.23 -7.52
N ASP A 274 20.40 20.54 -8.01
CA ASP A 274 19.18 20.29 -7.24
C ASP A 274 19.35 19.00 -6.42
N SER A 275 18.87 18.98 -5.19
CA SER A 275 18.95 17.82 -4.30
C SER A 275 17.64 17.59 -3.56
N VAL A 276 17.19 16.36 -3.51
CA VAL A 276 16.00 15.94 -2.74
C VAL A 276 16.46 15.25 -1.48
N MET A 277 15.89 15.63 -0.34
CA MET A 277 16.17 15.01 0.95
C MET A 277 15.73 13.54 0.91
N PRO A 278 16.51 12.61 1.50
CA PRO A 278 16.24 11.18 1.36
C PRO A 278 15.03 10.70 2.17
N LEU A 279 14.64 11.44 3.21
CA LEU A 279 13.56 11.07 4.12
C LEU A 279 12.47 12.13 4.15
N SER A 280 11.22 11.69 4.10
CA SER A 280 10.04 12.54 4.27
C SER A 280 9.91 12.99 5.73
N LYS A 281 9.50 14.24 5.92
CA LYS A 281 9.30 14.91 7.22
C LYS A 281 7.92 15.58 7.27
N ALA A 282 7.42 15.76 8.48
CA ALA A 282 6.25 16.59 8.77
C ALA A 282 6.70 18.01 9.11
N PHE A 283 6.10 19.00 8.46
CA PHE A 283 6.44 20.41 8.70
C PHE A 283 5.43 21.35 8.03
N ARG A 284 5.32 22.54 8.59
CA ARG A 284 4.85 23.73 7.87
C ARG A 284 6.01 24.65 7.54
N TYR A 285 6.95 24.80 8.47
CA TYR A 285 8.10 25.69 8.34
C TYR A 285 9.40 24.90 8.22
N VAL A 286 10.32 25.42 7.41
CA VAL A 286 11.69 24.90 7.31
C VAL A 286 12.66 26.06 7.45
N ASN A 287 13.56 25.98 8.45
CA ASN A 287 14.65 26.92 8.64
C ASN A 287 15.95 26.30 8.14
N VAL A 288 16.54 26.89 7.13
CA VAL A 288 17.74 26.40 6.44
C VAL A 288 18.94 27.23 6.86
N ILE A 289 19.94 26.57 7.40
CA ILE A 289 21.17 27.22 7.90
C ILE A 289 22.36 26.63 7.14
N PRO A 290 22.85 27.33 6.10
CA PRO A 290 24.11 26.99 5.44
C PRO A 290 25.31 27.46 6.26
N GLU A 291 26.37 26.64 6.25
CA GLU A 291 27.67 26.93 6.89
C GLU A 291 28.80 26.79 5.87
N GLY A 292 29.91 27.54 6.10
CA GLY A 292 31.03 27.60 5.16
C GLY A 292 30.68 28.44 3.94
N SER A 293 30.99 27.96 2.73
CA SER A 293 30.65 28.64 1.46
C SER A 293 29.37 28.10 0.82
N VAL A 294 28.58 27.29 1.54
CA VAL A 294 27.35 26.67 1.03
C VAL A 294 26.31 27.75 0.72
N GLN A 295 25.71 27.63 -0.45
CA GLN A 295 24.61 28.47 -0.92
C GLN A 295 23.46 27.57 -1.39
N VAL A 296 22.24 28.05 -1.20
CA VAL A 296 21.00 27.47 -1.72
C VAL A 296 20.10 28.59 -2.22
N ASP A 297 19.53 28.42 -3.40
CA ASP A 297 18.75 29.48 -4.03
C ASP A 297 17.32 29.52 -3.48
N SER A 298 16.66 28.36 -3.43
CA SER A 298 15.29 28.22 -2.94
C SER A 298 14.97 26.79 -2.50
N LEU A 299 13.79 26.62 -1.91
CA LEU A 299 13.23 25.32 -1.53
C LEU A 299 11.86 25.13 -2.18
N SER A 300 11.60 23.90 -2.57
CA SER A 300 10.26 23.36 -2.78
C SER A 300 10.13 22.04 -2.03
N MET A 301 8.98 21.40 -2.10
CA MET A 301 8.80 20.09 -1.55
C MET A 301 8.14 19.15 -2.55
N LEU A 302 8.32 17.85 -2.33
CA LEU A 302 7.56 16.78 -2.92
C LEU A 302 6.60 16.29 -1.83
N TYR A 303 5.33 16.73 -1.92
CA TYR A 303 4.27 16.30 -1.00
C TYR A 303 3.95 14.82 -1.24
N GLU A 304 4.12 13.99 -0.22
CA GLU A 304 3.85 12.57 -0.27
C GLU A 304 2.45 12.28 0.28
N TYR A 305 1.65 11.47 -0.43
CA TYR A 305 0.26 11.22 -0.04
C TYR A 305 -0.21 9.81 -0.43
N ALA A 306 -1.24 9.31 0.25
CA ALA A 306 -1.97 8.13 -0.21
C ALA A 306 -3.06 8.61 -1.20
N ASP A 307 -3.07 8.04 -2.42
CA ASP A 307 -4.07 8.39 -3.45
C ASP A 307 -5.43 7.73 -3.13
N ILE A 308 -6.07 8.25 -2.09
CA ILE A 308 -7.38 7.81 -1.62
C ILE A 308 -8.37 8.98 -1.76
N LYS A 309 -9.48 8.71 -2.43
CA LYS A 309 -10.51 9.74 -2.68
C LYS A 309 -11.58 9.75 -1.60
N ASP A 310 -12.05 10.92 -1.25
CA ASP A 310 -13.23 11.09 -0.43
C ASP A 310 -14.47 10.53 -1.14
N LYS A 311 -15.26 9.76 -0.43
CA LYS A 311 -16.58 9.26 -0.85
C LYS A 311 -17.71 9.88 -0.04
N GLY A 312 -17.39 10.34 1.18
CA GLY A 312 -18.29 11.06 2.06
C GLY A 312 -17.99 12.55 2.10
N SER A 313 -18.98 13.33 2.53
CA SER A 313 -18.86 14.77 2.74
C SER A 313 -19.79 15.23 3.83
N PHE A 314 -19.47 16.35 4.47
CA PHE A 314 -20.33 17.00 5.45
C PHE A 314 -20.26 18.51 5.27
N THR A 315 -21.40 19.15 5.40
CA THR A 315 -21.54 20.61 5.47
C THR A 315 -22.78 20.97 6.27
N CYS A 316 -22.76 22.09 6.98
CA CYS A 316 -23.88 22.61 7.74
C CYS A 316 -23.88 24.17 7.65
N ASN A 317 -24.87 24.78 8.31
CA ASN A 317 -25.00 26.26 8.35
C ASN A 317 -24.06 26.94 9.35
N ASP A 318 -23.26 26.20 10.08
CA ASP A 318 -22.24 26.73 11.01
C ASP A 318 -20.84 26.65 10.35
N GLU A 319 -20.28 27.81 10.05
CA GLU A 319 -18.97 27.91 9.38
C GLU A 319 -17.81 27.43 10.23
N GLU A 320 -17.93 27.50 11.56
CA GLU A 320 -16.88 26.98 12.44
C GLU A 320 -16.86 25.45 12.45
N ILE A 321 -18.00 24.81 12.47
CA ILE A 321 -18.12 23.35 12.35
C ILE A 321 -17.59 22.90 10.98
N ASN A 322 -17.92 23.63 9.91
CA ASN A 322 -17.38 23.33 8.57
C ASN A 322 -15.83 23.44 8.53
N ARG A 323 -15.26 24.44 9.21
CA ARG A 323 -13.79 24.56 9.33
C ARG A 323 -13.19 23.40 10.13
N ILE A 324 -13.77 23.03 11.26
CA ILE A 324 -13.35 21.89 12.07
C ILE A 324 -13.38 20.61 11.26
N TYR A 325 -14.47 20.34 10.53
CA TYR A 325 -14.58 19.19 9.65
C TYR A 325 -13.47 19.16 8.59
N ASN A 326 -13.19 20.28 7.92
CA ASN A 326 -12.17 20.34 6.89
C ASN A 326 -10.75 20.12 7.46
N VAL A 327 -10.45 20.61 8.67
CA VAL A 327 -9.19 20.36 9.35
C VAL A 327 -9.05 18.89 9.73
N ALA A 328 -10.10 18.30 10.34
CA ALA A 328 -10.13 16.88 10.71
C ALA A 328 -9.95 15.98 9.49
N LYS A 329 -10.66 16.29 8.39
CA LYS A 329 -10.50 15.60 7.11
C LYS A 329 -9.07 15.66 6.59
N TYR A 330 -8.48 16.84 6.57
CA TYR A 330 -7.09 17.03 6.13
C TYR A 330 -6.10 16.26 7.01
N THR A 331 -6.30 16.25 8.33
CA THR A 331 -5.49 15.51 9.28
C THR A 331 -5.58 14.01 9.04
N LEU A 332 -6.78 13.47 8.78
CA LEU A 332 -6.94 12.06 8.45
C LEU A 332 -6.17 11.71 7.15
N HIS A 333 -6.24 12.55 6.11
CA HIS A 333 -5.45 12.34 4.89
C HIS A 333 -3.95 12.34 5.16
N LEU A 334 -3.45 13.26 5.99
CA LEU A 334 -2.04 13.30 6.37
C LEU A 334 -1.59 12.03 7.11
N SER A 335 -2.43 11.51 8.02
CA SER A 335 -2.15 10.31 8.82
C SER A 335 -2.50 8.99 8.10
N THR A 336 -3.11 9.07 6.90
CA THR A 336 -3.35 7.92 6.05
C THR A 336 -2.18 7.76 5.08
N ARG A 337 -1.38 6.76 5.34
CA ARG A 337 -0.18 6.45 4.55
C ARG A 337 -0.30 5.04 3.96
N GLU A 338 0.76 4.28 3.98
CA GLU A 338 0.71 2.84 3.71
C GLU A 338 -0.26 2.13 4.68
N PHE A 339 -0.37 2.69 5.87
CA PHE A 339 -1.25 2.31 6.97
C PHE A 339 -1.97 3.53 7.53
N PHE A 340 -2.92 3.33 8.42
CA PHE A 340 -3.37 4.39 9.32
C PHE A 340 -2.36 4.51 10.46
N ILE A 341 -1.72 5.67 10.57
CA ILE A 341 -0.71 5.97 11.58
C ILE A 341 -1.24 6.98 12.60
N ASP A 342 -0.65 7.00 13.79
CA ASP A 342 -1.01 7.92 14.88
C ASP A 342 -0.82 9.38 14.50
N GLY A 343 0.27 9.69 13.82
CA GLY A 343 0.61 11.04 13.39
C GLY A 343 1.84 11.07 12.50
N ILE A 344 2.08 12.21 11.84
CA ILE A 344 3.13 12.33 10.80
C ILE A 344 4.49 12.80 11.34
N LYS A 345 4.56 13.30 12.58
CA LYS A 345 5.77 13.97 13.06
C LYS A 345 6.67 13.10 13.92
N ARG A 346 6.23 12.67 15.10
CA ARG A 346 7.08 11.98 16.09
C ARG A 346 7.06 10.48 15.95
N ASP A 347 5.98 9.84 16.38
CA ASP A 347 5.92 8.38 16.38
C ASP A 347 5.84 7.82 14.97
N ARG A 348 4.98 8.35 14.12
CA ARG A 348 4.75 7.88 12.74
C ARG A 348 4.66 6.35 12.70
N TRP A 349 3.84 5.81 13.59
CA TRP A 349 3.76 4.40 13.86
C TRP A 349 2.33 3.91 13.79
N VAL A 350 2.16 2.60 13.70
CA VAL A 350 0.85 1.98 13.72
C VAL A 350 0.48 1.65 15.16
N TRP A 351 -0.34 2.51 15.76
CA TRP A 351 -0.91 2.33 17.09
C TRP A 351 -2.36 1.86 16.97
N SER A 352 -2.74 0.77 17.66
CA SER A 352 -4.04 0.13 17.47
C SER A 352 -5.22 1.01 17.90
N GLY A 353 -5.08 1.75 18.99
CA GLY A 353 -6.12 2.68 19.44
C GLY A 353 -6.35 3.81 18.45
N ASP A 354 -5.28 4.42 17.95
CA ASP A 354 -5.30 5.49 16.94
C ASP A 354 -5.84 4.99 15.60
N ALA A 355 -5.41 3.80 15.21
CA ALA A 355 -5.88 3.16 13.99
C ALA A 355 -7.38 2.88 14.04
N TYR A 356 -7.92 2.43 15.18
CA TYR A 356 -9.34 2.19 15.34
C TYR A 356 -10.17 3.48 15.16
N GLN A 357 -9.72 4.60 15.75
CA GLN A 357 -10.36 5.91 15.51
C GLN A 357 -10.31 6.29 14.03
N SER A 358 -9.19 6.02 13.37
CA SER A 358 -9.04 6.25 11.92
C SER A 358 -9.98 5.36 11.09
N TYR A 359 -10.26 4.10 11.51
CA TYR A 359 -11.23 3.23 10.83
C TYR A 359 -12.65 3.81 10.89
N LEU A 360 -13.05 4.33 12.05
CA LEU A 360 -14.36 4.97 12.22
C LEU A 360 -14.51 6.20 11.32
N MET A 361 -13.48 7.06 11.26
CA MET A 361 -13.46 8.22 10.36
C MET A 361 -13.43 7.78 8.89
N ASN A 362 -12.63 6.77 8.55
CA ASN A 362 -12.52 6.21 7.22
C ASN A 362 -13.86 5.67 6.70
N TYR A 363 -14.66 5.05 7.57
CA TYR A 363 -15.97 4.53 7.21
C TYR A 363 -16.88 5.63 6.61
N TYR A 364 -16.87 6.83 7.20
CA TYR A 364 -17.71 7.94 6.75
C TYR A 364 -17.08 8.75 5.60
N LEU A 365 -15.75 8.82 5.52
CA LEU A 365 -15.08 9.72 4.58
C LEU A 365 -14.56 9.01 3.33
N MET A 366 -13.73 7.99 3.50
CA MET A 366 -13.00 7.36 2.39
C MET A 366 -13.56 6.00 2.00
N ASN A 367 -14.07 5.24 2.98
CA ASN A 367 -14.49 3.85 2.84
C ASN A 367 -13.40 2.99 2.15
N GLU A 368 -12.15 3.11 2.65
CA GLU A 368 -10.96 2.47 2.09
C GLU A 368 -10.58 1.24 2.94
N ASN A 369 -11.15 0.08 2.57
CA ASN A 369 -10.98 -1.15 3.34
C ASN A 369 -9.60 -1.80 3.18
N LYS A 370 -8.85 -1.50 2.12
CA LYS A 370 -7.54 -2.11 1.90
C LYS A 370 -6.52 -1.60 2.93
N THR A 371 -6.52 -0.29 3.20
CA THR A 371 -5.64 0.32 4.20
C THR A 371 -5.99 -0.17 5.61
N VAL A 372 -7.29 -0.37 5.92
CA VAL A 372 -7.73 -0.98 7.17
C VAL A 372 -7.12 -2.38 7.33
N LYS A 373 -7.30 -3.26 6.34
CA LYS A 373 -6.76 -4.63 6.37
C LYS A 373 -5.24 -4.65 6.52
N ARG A 374 -4.52 -3.81 5.78
CA ARG A 374 -3.06 -3.69 5.88
C ARG A 374 -2.63 -3.32 7.30
N THR A 375 -3.30 -2.32 7.88
CA THR A 375 -3.05 -1.86 9.25
C THR A 375 -3.28 -2.97 10.27
N MET A 376 -4.35 -3.75 10.11
CA MET A 376 -4.65 -4.89 10.98
C MET A 376 -3.58 -6.00 10.90
N TYR A 377 -3.08 -6.32 9.70
CA TYR A 377 -1.98 -7.29 9.54
C TYR A 377 -0.70 -6.79 10.19
N ALA A 378 -0.33 -5.53 9.97
CA ALA A 378 0.87 -4.93 10.56
C ALA A 378 0.82 -4.93 12.10
N LEU A 379 -0.36 -4.64 12.67
CA LEU A 379 -0.57 -4.64 14.13
C LEU A 379 -0.52 -6.04 14.72
N ARG A 380 -1.13 -7.02 14.07
CA ARG A 380 -1.19 -8.38 14.60
C ARG A 380 0.19 -9.05 14.62
N GLY A 381 0.96 -8.86 13.57
CA GLY A 381 2.20 -9.59 13.36
C GLY A 381 1.96 -11.10 13.13
N LYS A 382 2.98 -11.91 13.38
CA LYS A 382 2.97 -13.37 13.18
C LYS A 382 2.58 -14.15 14.43
N ASP A 383 2.18 -15.40 14.23
CA ASP A 383 1.96 -16.36 15.32
C ASP A 383 3.30 -16.88 15.90
N PRO A 384 3.35 -17.19 17.19
CA PRO A 384 2.28 -16.98 18.18
C PRO A 384 2.21 -15.53 18.65
N VAL A 385 0.99 -15.01 18.84
CA VAL A 385 0.78 -13.70 19.48
C VAL A 385 0.77 -13.93 20.98
N THR A 386 1.84 -13.58 21.66
CA THR A 386 2.07 -13.87 23.08
C THR A 386 1.97 -12.64 24.00
N GLY A 387 1.92 -11.44 23.42
CA GLY A 387 1.86 -10.18 24.15
C GLY A 387 0.69 -9.31 23.70
N HIS A 388 0.43 -8.24 24.45
CA HIS A 388 -0.54 -7.24 24.05
C HIS A 388 -0.06 -6.45 22.84
N ILE A 389 -0.96 -6.16 21.90
CA ILE A 389 -0.67 -5.31 20.73
C ILE A 389 -0.17 -3.95 21.22
N ASN A 390 0.92 -3.47 20.66
CA ASN A 390 1.62 -2.25 21.07
C ASN A 390 1.98 -2.22 22.57
N THR A 391 2.12 -3.37 23.25
CA THR A 391 2.38 -3.52 24.70
C THR A 391 1.28 -3.01 25.62
N ILE A 392 0.15 -2.58 25.10
CA ILE A 392 -0.97 -1.97 25.81
C ILE A 392 -2.18 -2.89 25.75
N MET A 393 -2.74 -3.24 26.90
CA MET A 393 -3.88 -4.17 26.99
C MET A 393 -5.09 -3.64 26.21
N ASP A 394 -5.48 -2.40 26.42
CA ASP A 394 -6.62 -1.78 25.75
C ASP A 394 -6.47 -1.74 24.23
N TYR A 395 -5.23 -1.62 23.72
CA TYR A 395 -4.94 -1.60 22.30
C TYR A 395 -5.19 -2.96 21.64
N THR A 396 -5.06 -4.03 22.40
CA THR A 396 -5.48 -5.38 21.94
C THR A 396 -6.99 -5.43 21.72
N PHE A 397 -7.78 -4.82 22.62
CA PHE A 397 -9.23 -4.74 22.46
C PHE A 397 -9.61 -3.86 21.25
N TYR A 398 -8.96 -2.73 21.03
CA TYR A 398 -9.19 -1.89 19.84
C TYR A 398 -8.89 -2.64 18.54
N TRP A 399 -7.90 -3.52 18.54
CA TRP A 399 -7.64 -4.36 17.39
C TRP A 399 -8.78 -5.35 17.12
N PHE A 400 -9.35 -5.98 18.15
CA PHE A 400 -10.52 -6.85 18.01
C PHE A 400 -11.76 -6.08 17.55
N LEU A 401 -12.00 -4.89 18.09
CA LEU A 401 -13.11 -4.03 17.65
C LEU A 401 -12.95 -3.67 16.17
N GLY A 402 -11.75 -3.31 15.73
CA GLY A 402 -11.49 -2.99 14.35
C GLY A 402 -11.67 -4.16 13.36
N ILE A 403 -11.54 -5.42 13.83
CA ILE A 403 -11.88 -6.60 13.02
C ILE A 403 -13.40 -6.82 12.94
N TYR A 404 -14.10 -6.53 14.03
CA TYR A 404 -15.54 -6.74 14.13
C TYR A 404 -16.33 -5.74 13.27
N ASP A 405 -15.95 -4.47 13.26
CA ASP A 405 -16.58 -3.39 12.50
C ASP A 405 -16.20 -3.44 11.00
#